data_189be84590193f28b490c48278d77c6a
#
_entry.id   189be84590193f28b490c48278d77c6a
#
_cell.length_a   1.000
_cell.length_b   1.000
_cell.length_c   1.000
_cell.angle_alpha   90.00
_cell.angle_beta   90.00
_cell.angle_gamma   90.00
#
_symmetry.space_group_name_H-M   'P 1'
#
loop_
_entity.id
_entity.type
_entity.pdbx_description
1 polymer ?
#
loop_
_entity_poly.entity_id
_entity_poly.type
_entity_poly.pdbx_seq_one_letter_code
_entity_poly.pdbx_strand_id
1 'polypeptide(L)'
;MLASSRSFTRKRPWRVCRWIHSPATPRLNSVNQHDLAHFAKILAPSSILSTLPPTSLPPAELDQYNNDWMGKYHGSSNTVLKPRTTQEVSEIVKWCWDKRIGVVPQGGNTSLVGGSVPLNDEVIISLTNMSKVRSFDPISGYFYCCCPCTCCKFK
;
A
#
# COMPACT_ATOMS: atom_id res chain seq x y z
N MET A 1 24.42 57.19 -31.84
CA MET A 1 24.26 56.47 -30.58
C MET A 1 23.13 55.48 -30.79
N LEU A 2 23.46 54.20 -31.02
CA LEU A 2 22.48 53.13 -31.31
C LEU A 2 22.30 52.30 -30.03
N ALA A 3 21.12 52.34 -29.44
CA ALA A 3 20.76 51.54 -28.27
C ALA A 3 20.33 50.14 -28.75
N SER A 4 21.14 49.13 -28.39
CA SER A 4 20.87 47.71 -28.64
C SER A 4 19.82 47.21 -27.65
N SER A 5 18.64 46.91 -28.13
CA SER A 5 17.59 46.21 -27.36
C SER A 5 17.92 44.73 -27.24
N ARG A 6 18.33 44.31 -26.07
CA ARG A 6 18.46 42.87 -25.74
C ARG A 6 17.09 42.25 -25.58
N SER A 7 16.72 41.38 -26.50
CA SER A 7 15.50 40.55 -26.39
C SER A 7 15.65 39.55 -25.23
N PHE A 8 14.81 39.70 -24.22
CA PHE A 8 14.69 38.79 -23.10
C PHE A 8 13.95 37.54 -23.58
N THR A 9 14.70 36.47 -23.87
CA THR A 9 14.11 35.18 -24.24
C THR A 9 13.35 34.63 -23.04
N ARG A 10 12.03 34.65 -23.13
CA ARG A 10 11.08 34.01 -22.19
C ARG A 10 11.42 32.53 -22.10
N LYS A 11 12.01 32.11 -20.97
CA LYS A 11 12.20 30.67 -20.65
C LYS A 11 10.81 30.01 -20.66
N ARG A 12 10.66 28.95 -21.47
CA ARG A 12 9.44 28.17 -21.57
C ARG A 12 9.11 27.62 -20.17
N PRO A 13 7.87 27.72 -19.70
CA PRO A 13 7.49 27.10 -18.43
C PRO A 13 7.73 25.59 -18.53
N TRP A 14 8.22 25.01 -17.45
CA TRP A 14 8.45 23.59 -17.30
C TRP A 14 7.22 22.84 -17.81
N ARG A 15 7.42 21.97 -18.78
CA ARG A 15 6.35 21.06 -19.20
C ARG A 15 6.05 20.17 -17.99
N VAL A 16 4.96 20.47 -17.28
CA VAL A 16 4.37 19.56 -16.31
C VAL A 16 4.22 18.22 -17.03
N CYS A 17 4.83 17.21 -16.44
CA CYS A 17 4.90 15.88 -17.01
C CYS A 17 3.50 15.41 -17.36
N ARG A 18 3.23 15.23 -18.66
CA ARG A 18 1.91 14.90 -19.23
C ARG A 18 1.49 13.44 -18.94
N TRP A 19 2.07 12.84 -17.89
CA TRP A 19 1.80 11.47 -17.47
C TRP A 19 0.55 11.33 -16.59
N ILE A 20 -0.08 12.46 -16.20
CA ILE A 20 -1.26 12.45 -15.32
C ILE A 20 -2.56 12.20 -16.09
N HIS A 21 -2.55 12.21 -17.42
CA HIS A 21 -3.70 11.90 -18.28
C HIS A 21 -3.33 10.84 -19.32
N SER A 22 -2.95 9.65 -18.87
CA SER A 22 -3.04 8.48 -19.74
C SER A 22 -4.52 8.06 -19.79
N PRO A 23 -5.18 8.10 -20.96
CA PRO A 23 -6.51 7.55 -21.10
C PRO A 23 -6.39 6.03 -20.96
N ALA A 24 -7.12 5.47 -20.00
CA ALA A 24 -7.19 4.07 -19.65
C ALA A 24 -6.10 3.56 -18.69
N THR A 25 -6.13 4.02 -17.45
CA THR A 25 -5.77 3.10 -16.35
C THR A 25 -6.69 1.89 -16.46
N PRO A 26 -6.17 0.68 -16.71
CA PRO A 26 -7.03 -0.50 -16.79
C PRO A 26 -7.80 -0.61 -15.47
N ARG A 27 -9.12 -0.77 -15.55
CA ARG A 27 -9.93 -0.97 -14.34
C ARG A 27 -9.38 -2.17 -13.60
N LEU A 28 -9.04 -1.97 -12.34
CA LEU A 28 -8.67 -3.03 -11.44
C LEU A 28 -9.93 -3.78 -11.01
N ASN A 29 -9.81 -5.07 -10.77
CA ASN A 29 -10.91 -5.90 -10.30
C ASN A 29 -11.00 -5.85 -8.78
N SER A 30 -12.20 -5.86 -8.23
CA SER A 30 -12.45 -6.05 -6.81
C SER A 30 -12.27 -7.51 -6.41
N VAL A 31 -11.92 -7.75 -5.15
CA VAL A 31 -11.80 -9.10 -4.58
C VAL A 31 -13.16 -9.79 -4.55
N ASN A 32 -13.19 -11.06 -4.90
CA ASN A 32 -14.36 -11.91 -4.83
C ASN A 32 -14.13 -13.13 -3.90
N GLN A 33 -15.17 -13.94 -3.69
CA GLN A 33 -15.11 -15.12 -2.83
C GLN A 33 -14.09 -16.17 -3.30
N HIS A 34 -13.89 -16.29 -4.61
CA HIS A 34 -12.92 -17.22 -5.18
C HIS A 34 -11.49 -16.77 -4.82
N ASP A 35 -11.22 -15.48 -4.83
CA ASP A 35 -9.93 -14.93 -4.44
C ASP A 35 -9.67 -15.14 -2.94
N LEU A 36 -10.69 -14.94 -2.10
CA LEU A 36 -10.59 -15.24 -0.66
C LEU A 36 -10.30 -16.72 -0.40
N ALA A 37 -10.94 -17.63 -1.14
CA ALA A 37 -10.67 -19.06 -1.04
C ALA A 37 -9.22 -19.41 -1.47
N HIS A 38 -8.65 -18.66 -2.41
CA HIS A 38 -7.25 -18.81 -2.79
C HIS A 38 -6.33 -18.29 -1.68
N PHE A 39 -6.59 -17.10 -1.13
CA PHE A 39 -5.78 -16.55 -0.04
C PHE A 39 -5.83 -17.42 1.23
N ALA A 40 -6.95 -18.10 1.48
CA ALA A 40 -7.07 -19.06 2.59
C ALA A 40 -6.20 -20.32 2.44
N LYS A 41 -5.67 -20.61 1.24
CA LYS A 41 -4.67 -21.67 1.03
C LYS A 41 -3.25 -21.21 1.35
N ILE A 42 -3.00 -19.90 1.26
CA ILE A 42 -1.69 -19.29 1.47
C ILE A 42 -1.55 -18.84 2.94
N LEU A 43 -2.61 -18.24 3.48
CA LEU A 43 -2.62 -17.59 4.78
C LEU A 43 -3.46 -18.38 5.79
N ALA A 44 -3.07 -18.30 7.07
CA ALA A 44 -3.92 -18.77 8.15
C ALA A 44 -5.24 -17.97 8.19
N PRO A 45 -6.38 -18.58 8.56
CA PRO A 45 -7.69 -17.90 8.62
C PRO A 45 -7.68 -16.61 9.46
N SER A 46 -6.94 -16.58 10.56
CA SER A 46 -6.75 -15.39 11.42
C SER A 46 -5.97 -14.25 10.76
N SER A 47 -5.33 -14.49 9.62
CA SER A 47 -4.55 -13.52 8.86
C SER A 47 -5.34 -12.90 7.70
N ILE A 48 -6.60 -13.28 7.52
CA ILE A 48 -7.51 -12.76 6.50
C ILE A 48 -8.66 -12.05 7.20
N LEU A 49 -8.75 -10.75 7.00
CA LEU A 49 -9.88 -9.93 7.46
C LEU A 49 -10.66 -9.49 6.23
N SER A 50 -11.95 -9.84 6.17
CA SER A 50 -12.79 -9.42 5.04
C SER A 50 -14.24 -9.23 5.49
N THR A 51 -14.89 -8.25 4.88
CA THR A 51 -16.34 -8.07 4.99
C THR A 51 -17.12 -9.05 4.13
N LEU A 52 -16.44 -9.73 3.19
CA LEU A 52 -17.04 -10.72 2.31
C LEU A 52 -17.12 -12.09 3.01
N PRO A 53 -18.12 -12.94 2.68
CA PRO A 53 -18.15 -14.32 3.14
C PRO A 53 -16.90 -15.10 2.68
N PRO A 54 -16.34 -16.04 3.50
CA PRO A 54 -16.91 -16.60 4.74
C PRO A 54 -16.59 -15.81 6.03
N THR A 55 -15.66 -14.86 6.00
CA THR A 55 -15.23 -14.13 7.20
C THR A 55 -16.27 -13.14 7.70
N SER A 56 -16.97 -12.45 6.80
CA SER A 56 -18.10 -11.53 7.09
C SER A 56 -17.90 -10.63 8.31
N LEU A 57 -16.71 -10.03 8.45
CA LEU A 57 -16.42 -9.10 9.56
C LEU A 57 -17.22 -7.80 9.40
N PRO A 58 -17.60 -7.14 10.50
CA PRO A 58 -18.23 -5.84 10.43
C PRO A 58 -17.25 -4.81 9.82
N PRO A 59 -17.71 -3.88 8.96
CA PRO A 59 -16.85 -2.88 8.32
C PRO A 59 -16.02 -2.07 9.32
N ALA A 60 -16.53 -1.80 10.50
CA ALA A 60 -15.84 -1.08 11.56
C ALA A 60 -14.50 -1.70 11.98
N GLU A 61 -14.31 -3.01 11.82
CA GLU A 61 -13.04 -3.66 12.11
C GLU A 61 -11.96 -3.36 11.06
N LEU A 62 -12.38 -2.97 9.85
CA LEU A 62 -11.48 -2.59 8.77
C LEU A 62 -11.17 -1.09 8.75
N ASP A 63 -11.89 -0.26 9.52
CA ASP A 63 -11.73 1.19 9.55
C ASP A 63 -10.31 1.61 9.92
N GLN A 64 -9.67 0.89 10.84
CA GLN A 64 -8.28 1.16 11.23
C GLN A 64 -7.27 0.98 10.08
N TYR A 65 -7.62 0.23 9.03
CA TYR A 65 -6.80 0.03 7.83
C TYR A 65 -7.21 0.95 6.70
N ASN A 66 -8.48 1.35 6.68
CA ASN A 66 -9.06 2.22 5.65
C ASN A 66 -8.83 3.71 5.92
N ASN A 67 -8.43 4.10 7.11
CA ASN A 67 -8.18 5.49 7.46
C ASN A 67 -6.69 5.71 7.73
N ASP A 68 -6.15 6.86 7.31
CA ASP A 68 -4.81 7.26 7.73
C ASP A 68 -4.82 7.78 9.18
N TRP A 69 -3.63 7.86 9.80
CA TRP A 69 -3.51 8.28 11.19
C TRP A 69 -3.94 9.75 11.44
N MET A 70 -3.97 10.59 10.40
CA MET A 70 -4.44 11.98 10.49
C MET A 70 -5.94 12.13 10.23
N GLY A 71 -6.63 11.07 9.78
CA GLY A 71 -8.03 11.12 9.38
C GLY A 71 -8.29 11.97 8.14
N LYS A 72 -7.27 12.18 7.29
CA LYS A 72 -7.35 13.01 6.09
C LYS A 72 -7.73 12.20 4.84
N TYR A 73 -7.28 10.96 4.78
CA TYR A 73 -7.54 10.05 3.67
C TYR A 73 -8.38 8.88 4.17
N HIS A 74 -9.44 8.57 3.43
CA HIS A 74 -10.38 7.50 3.74
C HIS A 74 -10.44 6.54 2.57
N GLY A 75 -10.26 5.27 2.85
CA GLY A 75 -10.31 4.20 1.87
C GLY A 75 -11.57 3.35 1.98
N SER A 76 -11.69 2.38 1.08
CA SER A 76 -12.88 1.52 0.98
C SER A 76 -12.54 0.05 0.76
N SER A 77 -11.37 -0.43 1.23
CA SER A 77 -11.01 -1.84 1.09
C SER A 77 -11.93 -2.76 1.87
N ASN A 78 -12.37 -3.81 1.20
CA ASN A 78 -13.16 -4.89 1.80
C ASN A 78 -12.30 -6.05 2.33
N THR A 79 -10.99 -6.03 2.09
CA THR A 79 -10.11 -7.16 2.39
C THR A 79 -8.72 -6.71 2.85
N VAL A 80 -8.29 -7.22 3.99
CA VAL A 80 -6.96 -7.03 4.57
C VAL A 80 -6.28 -8.37 4.75
N LEU A 81 -5.10 -8.54 4.19
CA LEU A 81 -4.26 -9.73 4.29
C LEU A 81 -3.05 -9.43 5.17
N LYS A 82 -2.75 -10.30 6.12
CA LYS A 82 -1.66 -10.16 7.10
C LYS A 82 -0.62 -11.28 6.95
N PRO A 83 0.22 -11.26 5.91
CA PRO A 83 1.26 -12.27 5.71
C PRO A 83 2.30 -12.23 6.84
N ARG A 84 2.96 -13.36 7.06
CA ARG A 84 4.03 -13.54 8.05
C ARG A 84 5.39 -13.73 7.41
N THR A 85 5.41 -14.14 6.14
CA THR A 85 6.63 -14.46 5.40
C THR A 85 6.69 -13.73 4.07
N THR A 86 7.90 -13.55 3.55
CA THR A 86 8.12 -12.97 2.22
C THR A 86 7.52 -13.86 1.12
N GLN A 87 7.51 -15.18 1.34
CA GLN A 87 6.94 -16.13 0.40
C GLN A 87 5.41 -15.92 0.26
N GLU A 88 4.70 -15.79 1.39
CA GLU A 88 3.27 -15.49 1.40
C GLU A 88 2.97 -14.17 0.66
N VAL A 89 3.77 -13.12 0.89
CA VAL A 89 3.64 -11.84 0.16
C VAL A 89 3.79 -12.05 -1.34
N SER A 90 4.82 -12.81 -1.75
CA SER A 90 5.09 -13.08 -3.16
C SER A 90 3.92 -13.80 -3.85
N GLU A 91 3.35 -14.81 -3.19
CA GLU A 91 2.21 -15.57 -3.72
C GLU A 91 0.94 -14.72 -3.83
N ILE A 92 0.67 -13.89 -2.81
CA ILE A 92 -0.46 -12.94 -2.82
C ILE A 92 -0.31 -11.95 -3.98
N VAL A 93 0.86 -11.31 -4.10
CA VAL A 93 1.10 -10.29 -5.14
C VAL A 93 1.01 -10.92 -6.54
N LYS A 94 1.55 -12.13 -6.73
CA LYS A 94 1.44 -12.86 -7.99
C LYS A 94 -0.02 -13.11 -8.37
N TRP A 95 -0.84 -13.59 -7.44
CA TRP A 95 -2.26 -13.79 -7.67
C TRP A 95 -2.99 -12.48 -8.02
N CYS A 96 -2.73 -11.41 -7.23
CA CYS A 96 -3.32 -10.10 -7.49
C CYS A 96 -2.92 -9.56 -8.87
N TRP A 97 -1.67 -9.77 -9.29
CA TRP A 97 -1.21 -9.41 -10.63
C TRP A 97 -1.98 -10.15 -11.72
N ASP A 98 -2.08 -11.49 -11.61
CA ASP A 98 -2.76 -12.33 -12.60
C ASP A 98 -4.25 -12.00 -12.71
N LYS A 99 -4.88 -11.62 -11.60
CA LYS A 99 -6.30 -11.22 -11.52
C LYS A 99 -6.55 -9.73 -11.71
N ARG A 100 -5.50 -8.91 -11.90
CA ARG A 100 -5.59 -7.45 -11.97
C ARG A 100 -6.30 -6.83 -10.76
N ILE A 101 -6.02 -7.33 -9.58
CA ILE A 101 -6.51 -6.79 -8.31
C ILE A 101 -5.51 -5.74 -7.82
N GLY A 102 -6.00 -4.56 -7.43
CA GLY A 102 -5.18 -3.52 -6.84
C GLY A 102 -4.66 -3.91 -5.46
N VAL A 103 -3.44 -3.50 -5.14
CA VAL A 103 -2.79 -3.82 -3.87
C VAL A 103 -2.22 -2.55 -3.24
N VAL A 104 -2.51 -2.36 -1.96
CA VAL A 104 -1.91 -1.30 -1.13
C VAL A 104 -1.11 -1.94 0.00
N PRO A 105 0.23 -1.81 0.00
CA PRO A 105 1.04 -2.27 1.12
C PRO A 105 0.90 -1.29 2.29
N GLN A 106 0.64 -1.83 3.48
CA GLN A 106 0.47 -1.04 4.69
C GLN A 106 1.40 -1.54 5.80
N GLY A 107 2.26 -0.64 6.29
CA GLY A 107 3.09 -0.86 7.47
C GLY A 107 2.42 -0.30 8.74
N GLY A 108 3.05 0.71 9.34
CA GLY A 108 2.52 1.41 10.52
C GLY A 108 1.39 2.40 10.23
N ASN A 109 0.95 2.52 8.98
CA ASN A 109 -0.07 3.45 8.50
C ASN A 109 0.21 4.93 8.85
N THR A 110 1.47 5.33 8.80
CA THR A 110 1.95 6.68 9.14
C THR A 110 2.19 7.59 7.93
N SER A 111 1.69 7.23 6.76
CA SER A 111 1.82 8.05 5.55
C SER A 111 1.12 9.40 5.72
N LEU A 112 1.78 10.48 5.28
CA LEU A 112 1.21 11.83 5.30
C LEU A 112 0.45 12.18 4.00
N VAL A 113 0.57 11.33 2.99
CA VAL A 113 0.10 11.59 1.61
C VAL A 113 -0.85 10.52 1.08
N GLY A 114 -1.46 9.75 1.97
CA GLY A 114 -2.45 8.71 1.62
C GLY A 114 -1.90 7.47 0.93
N GLY A 115 -0.57 7.29 0.86
CA GLY A 115 0.05 6.17 0.15
C GLY A 115 -0.18 4.78 0.77
N SER A 116 -0.73 4.71 1.98
CA SER A 116 -1.09 3.47 2.68
C SER A 116 -2.60 3.21 2.73
N VAL A 117 -3.41 4.07 2.10
CA VAL A 117 -4.87 4.00 2.15
C VAL A 117 -5.42 3.54 0.79
N PRO A 118 -6.30 2.54 0.74
CA PRO A 118 -6.89 2.01 -0.50
C PRO A 118 -8.02 2.91 -0.98
N LEU A 119 -7.76 3.72 -2.00
CA LEU A 119 -8.75 4.69 -2.51
C LEU A 119 -9.81 4.06 -3.43
N ASN A 120 -9.55 2.87 -4.00
CA ASN A 120 -10.39 2.23 -5.01
C ASN A 120 -10.64 0.74 -4.74
N ASP A 121 -10.98 0.35 -3.53
CA ASP A 121 -11.26 -1.05 -3.16
C ASP A 121 -10.09 -2.02 -3.40
N GLU A 122 -8.84 -1.52 -3.30
CA GLU A 122 -7.66 -2.36 -3.38
C GLU A 122 -7.53 -3.26 -2.14
N VAL A 123 -6.87 -4.40 -2.30
CA VAL A 123 -6.49 -5.28 -1.17
C VAL A 123 -5.40 -4.62 -0.35
N ILE A 124 -5.59 -4.55 0.95
CA ILE A 124 -4.52 -4.12 1.86
C ILE A 124 -3.65 -5.32 2.23
N ILE A 125 -2.35 -5.22 1.96
CA ILE A 125 -1.36 -6.15 2.50
C ILE A 125 -0.73 -5.50 3.73
N SER A 126 -1.25 -5.86 4.90
CA SER A 126 -0.72 -5.37 6.18
C SER A 126 0.48 -6.21 6.61
N LEU A 127 1.63 -5.57 6.70
CA LEU A 127 2.89 -6.22 7.07
C LEU A 127 3.09 -6.30 8.60
N THR A 128 2.07 -6.03 9.41
CA THR A 128 2.16 -6.00 10.88
C THR A 128 2.67 -7.31 11.50
N ASN A 129 2.42 -8.45 10.85
CA ASN A 129 2.89 -9.75 11.29
C ASN A 129 4.37 -10.02 10.93
N MET A 130 5.01 -9.16 10.12
CA MET A 130 6.39 -9.28 9.67
C MET A 130 7.33 -8.39 10.49
N SER A 131 7.20 -8.37 11.80
CA SER A 131 7.92 -7.47 12.72
C SER A 131 9.27 -8.00 13.22
N LYS A 132 9.82 -9.08 12.64
CA LYS A 132 11.08 -9.66 13.11
C LYS A 132 12.28 -8.77 12.78
N VAL A 133 13.08 -8.48 13.81
CA VAL A 133 14.43 -7.94 13.65
C VAL A 133 15.34 -9.05 13.09
N ARG A 134 16.03 -8.81 11.99
CA ARG A 134 16.94 -9.76 11.37
C ARG A 134 18.35 -9.64 11.93
N SER A 135 18.86 -8.41 12.01
CA SER A 135 20.15 -8.13 12.61
C SER A 135 20.28 -6.67 13.03
N PHE A 136 21.15 -6.42 13.97
CA PHE A 136 21.57 -5.10 14.40
C PHE A 136 23.09 -5.08 14.50
N ASP A 137 23.73 -4.11 13.88
CA ASP A 137 25.16 -3.86 14.01
C ASP A 137 25.39 -2.70 15.00
N PRO A 138 25.91 -2.98 16.19
CA PRO A 138 26.11 -1.94 17.22
C PRO A 138 27.24 -0.96 16.89
N ILE A 139 28.14 -1.31 15.95
CA ILE A 139 29.27 -0.45 15.58
C ILE A 139 28.81 0.60 14.55
N SER A 140 28.14 0.17 13.49
CA SER A 140 27.66 1.06 12.44
C SER A 140 26.29 1.67 12.72
N GLY A 141 25.55 1.11 13.68
CA GLY A 141 24.16 1.48 13.97
C GLY A 141 23.16 0.98 12.93
N TYR A 142 23.59 0.12 11.99
CA TYR A 142 22.68 -0.42 10.98
C TYR A 142 21.72 -1.44 11.57
N PHE A 143 20.48 -1.28 11.19
CA PHE A 143 19.37 -2.08 11.66
C PHE A 143 18.67 -2.78 10.48
N TYR A 144 18.68 -4.10 10.47
CA TYR A 144 17.99 -4.91 9.47
C TYR A 144 16.72 -5.50 10.07
N CYS A 145 15.57 -5.10 9.55
CA CYS A 145 14.28 -5.62 9.98
C CYS A 145 13.45 -6.11 8.79
N CYS A 146 12.53 -7.04 9.06
CA CYS A 146 11.40 -7.25 8.19
C CYS A 146 10.46 -6.06 8.44
N CYS A 147 10.17 -5.26 7.43
CA CYS A 147 9.21 -4.16 7.56
C CYS A 147 7.83 -4.71 7.94
N PRO A 148 7.02 -4.00 8.76
CA PRO A 148 7.15 -2.63 9.16
C PRO A 148 7.69 -2.51 10.58
N CYS A 149 8.88 -2.04 10.73
CA CYS A 149 9.23 -1.49 12.02
C CYS A 149 8.40 -0.24 12.26
N THR A 150 7.37 -0.37 13.05
CA THR A 150 6.92 0.79 13.82
C THR A 150 8.08 1.09 14.73
N CYS A 151 8.85 2.15 14.44
CA CYS A 151 10.10 2.52 15.12
C CYS A 151 9.97 2.76 16.63
N CYS A 152 8.83 2.50 17.22
CA CYS A 152 8.43 2.96 18.54
C CYS A 152 8.50 1.90 19.64
N LYS A 153 9.07 0.73 19.40
CA LYS A 153 9.19 -0.30 20.45
C LYS A 153 10.63 -0.65 20.80
N PHE A 154 11.54 0.31 20.68
CA PHE A 154 12.80 0.23 21.37
C PHE A 154 12.67 0.89 22.75
N LYS A 155 12.37 0.08 23.75
CA LYS A 155 12.65 0.39 25.15
C LYS A 155 13.98 -0.24 25.52
#